data_413ece2a2d7b401a95a52ae5a252f06e
#
_entry.id   413ece2a2d7b401a95a52ae5a252f06e
#
_cell.length_a   1.000
_cell.length_b   1.000
_cell.length_c   1.000
_cell.angle_alpha   90.00
_cell.angle_beta   90.00
_cell.angle_gamma   90.00
#
_symmetry.space_group_name_H-M   'P 1'
#
loop_
_entity.id
_entity.type
_entity.pdbx_description
1 polymer ?
#
loop_
_entity_poly.entity_id
_entity_poly.type
_entity_poly.pdbx_seq_one_letter_code
_entity_poly.pdbx_strand_id
1 'polypeptide(L)'
;MSRLRSLHRKGRNSDVEIEVNAIDASGGEWRYLLAFNRAGKGAREDSPVVKREEAWYRAAGAAQEDNRLKRPDALDLEDPLQYTQTAMEQVAKSRSFRALKDFFASVTYLHLVPQLIREEQLPPENAVGGDLYGRDLLFRIRATPTRSQQARLARIRDALKLAVPNLNELELVLDKDTSRPHLQAAFVHWRGPAAKQDEREFSDGTLRLIGLLWALQEPAGPLLLEEPELSLHSGIVRHLAPFIARAQRGPAGRQAFVSTHNDLLMSDPGISADEVLLVRPVNEGSVVVHGAGQPDICRALQNGLTPADVVMPMTAMSQIGLFSELEV
;
A
#
# COMPACT_ATOMS: atom_id res chain seq x y z
N MET A 1 -13.50 -13.60 -8.95
CA MET A 1 -12.59 -14.76 -9.13
C MET A 1 -12.04 -14.89 -10.54
N SER A 2 -12.85 -14.85 -11.62
CA SER A 2 -12.32 -14.92 -13.00
C SER A 2 -11.27 -13.83 -13.31
N ARG A 3 -11.38 -12.66 -12.71
CA ARG A 3 -10.44 -11.53 -12.87
C ARG A 3 -9.09 -11.71 -12.18
N LEU A 4 -8.98 -12.63 -11.22
CA LEU A 4 -7.72 -12.92 -10.52
C LEU A 4 -6.87 -13.98 -11.24
N ARG A 5 -7.39 -14.61 -12.29
CA ARG A 5 -6.66 -15.60 -13.07
C ARG A 5 -6.05 -14.96 -14.29
N SER A 6 -4.83 -15.36 -14.62
CA SER A 6 -4.26 -15.02 -15.92
C SER A 6 -5.13 -15.56 -17.04
N LEU A 7 -5.52 -14.70 -17.97
CA LEU A 7 -6.31 -15.07 -19.16
C LEU A 7 -5.57 -16.06 -20.08
N HIS A 8 -4.25 -16.14 -19.97
CA HIS A 8 -3.38 -16.95 -20.81
C HIS A 8 -3.10 -18.34 -20.24
N ARG A 9 -3.47 -18.62 -18.97
CA ARG A 9 -3.22 -19.93 -18.37
C ARG A 9 -4.24 -20.95 -18.84
N LYS A 10 -3.81 -21.95 -19.58
CA LYS A 10 -4.62 -23.10 -20.01
C LYS A 10 -4.86 -24.03 -18.80
N GLY A 11 -6.00 -23.95 -18.16
CA GLY A 11 -6.40 -24.87 -17.10
C GLY A 11 -7.59 -24.34 -16.31
N ARG A 12 -8.73 -25.02 -16.39
CA ARG A 12 -9.98 -24.63 -15.70
C ARG A 12 -9.94 -24.76 -14.17
N ASN A 13 -8.93 -25.43 -13.60
CA ASN A 13 -8.89 -25.83 -12.19
C ASN A 13 -7.61 -25.42 -11.45
N SER A 14 -6.87 -24.41 -11.89
CA SER A 14 -5.71 -23.94 -11.12
C SER A 14 -6.17 -23.06 -9.96
N ASP A 15 -5.70 -23.37 -8.76
CA ASP A 15 -5.91 -22.55 -7.59
C ASP A 15 -5.13 -21.22 -7.72
N VAL A 16 -5.64 -20.16 -7.08
CA VAL A 16 -4.86 -18.96 -6.81
C VAL A 16 -4.09 -19.24 -5.52
N GLU A 17 -2.78 -19.14 -5.59
CA GLU A 17 -1.91 -19.40 -4.46
C GLU A 17 -1.13 -18.14 -4.11
N ILE A 18 -1.13 -17.80 -2.81
CA ILE A 18 -0.42 -16.67 -2.24
C ILE A 18 0.45 -17.20 -1.11
N GLU A 19 1.76 -16.95 -1.20
CA GLU A 19 2.70 -17.23 -0.13
C GLU A 19 3.32 -15.93 0.37
N VAL A 20 3.38 -15.78 1.70
CA VAL A 20 3.97 -14.60 2.35
C VAL A 20 4.98 -15.08 3.39
N ASN A 21 6.19 -14.53 3.31
CA ASN A 21 7.23 -14.72 4.31
C ASN A 21 7.43 -13.39 5.06
N ALA A 22 7.44 -13.44 6.39
CA ALA A 22 7.61 -12.27 7.24
C ALA A 22 8.56 -12.59 8.39
N ILE A 23 9.31 -11.58 8.83
CA ILE A 23 10.21 -11.67 9.97
C ILE A 23 9.68 -10.76 11.07
N ASP A 24 9.49 -11.28 12.26
CA ASP A 24 9.05 -10.49 13.41
C ASP A 24 10.22 -9.75 14.10
N ALA A 25 9.89 -8.87 15.06
CA ALA A 25 10.87 -8.05 15.75
C ALA A 25 11.89 -8.87 16.58
N SER A 26 11.60 -10.13 16.87
CA SER A 26 12.51 -11.04 17.58
C SER A 26 13.42 -11.82 16.64
N GLY A 27 13.29 -11.62 15.32
CA GLY A 27 13.99 -12.39 14.29
C GLY A 27 13.36 -13.75 13.99
N GLY A 28 12.15 -14.00 14.50
CA GLY A 28 11.36 -15.18 14.17
C GLY A 28 10.76 -15.07 12.78
N GLU A 29 10.74 -16.17 12.06
CA GLU A 29 10.28 -16.22 10.68
C GLU A 29 8.91 -16.87 10.59
N TRP A 30 7.97 -16.18 9.95
CA TRP A 30 6.65 -16.66 9.60
C TRP A 30 6.56 -16.97 8.11
N ARG A 31 5.95 -18.08 7.77
CA ARG A 31 5.56 -18.44 6.40
C ARG A 31 4.07 -18.73 6.40
N TYR A 32 3.33 -18.06 5.55
CA TYR A 32 1.88 -18.24 5.37
C TYR A 32 1.56 -18.55 3.94
N LEU A 33 0.76 -19.60 3.72
CA LEU A 33 0.30 -20.01 2.41
C LEU A 33 -1.22 -20.09 2.41
N LEU A 34 -1.83 -19.45 1.41
CA LEU A 34 -3.25 -19.49 1.12
C LEU A 34 -3.46 -19.91 -0.33
N ALA A 35 -4.14 -21.04 -0.54
CA ALA A 35 -4.62 -21.46 -1.85
C ALA A 35 -6.15 -21.45 -1.87
N PHE A 36 -6.76 -20.85 -2.88
CA PHE A 36 -8.21 -20.75 -3.02
C PHE A 36 -8.67 -20.82 -4.47
N ASN A 37 -9.93 -21.19 -4.67
CA ASN A 37 -10.55 -21.35 -5.98
C ASN A 37 -12.03 -20.98 -5.93
N ARG A 38 -12.73 -21.11 -7.06
CA ARG A 38 -14.20 -21.02 -7.10
C ARG A 38 -14.83 -22.23 -6.43
N ALA A 39 -15.97 -22.02 -5.79
CA ALA A 39 -16.85 -23.11 -5.39
C ALA A 39 -17.26 -23.95 -6.62
N GLY A 40 -17.39 -25.28 -6.44
CA GLY A 40 -17.80 -26.19 -7.50
C GLY A 40 -19.24 -25.96 -7.98
N LYS A 41 -19.67 -26.68 -9.02
CA LYS A 41 -21.05 -26.65 -9.54
C LYS A 41 -22.04 -26.89 -8.42
N GLY A 42 -22.98 -25.98 -8.21
CA GLY A 42 -24.04 -26.06 -7.20
C GLY A 42 -23.93 -25.11 -6.02
N ALA A 43 -22.77 -24.43 -5.84
CA ALA A 43 -22.64 -23.30 -4.91
C ALA A 43 -23.03 -21.98 -5.59
N ARG A 44 -23.31 -20.92 -4.80
CA ARG A 44 -23.50 -19.57 -5.36
C ARG A 44 -22.32 -19.23 -6.27
N GLU A 45 -22.63 -18.94 -7.53
CA GLU A 45 -21.60 -18.59 -8.52
C GLU A 45 -20.71 -17.47 -7.98
N ASP A 46 -19.40 -17.65 -8.14
CA ASP A 46 -18.32 -16.72 -7.76
C ASP A 46 -17.89 -16.64 -6.29
N SER A 47 -18.41 -17.47 -5.38
CA SER A 47 -17.86 -17.51 -4.01
C SER A 47 -16.45 -18.13 -3.99
N PRO A 48 -15.47 -17.46 -3.35
CA PRO A 48 -14.15 -18.04 -3.14
C PRO A 48 -14.25 -19.18 -2.10
N VAL A 49 -13.45 -20.23 -2.31
CA VAL A 49 -13.34 -21.38 -1.39
C VAL A 49 -11.88 -21.64 -1.12
N VAL A 50 -11.52 -21.66 0.14
CA VAL A 50 -10.17 -22.01 0.61
C VAL A 50 -9.91 -23.48 0.28
N LYS A 51 -8.79 -23.76 -0.38
CA LYS A 51 -8.35 -25.13 -0.73
C LYS A 51 -7.22 -25.60 0.19
N ARG A 52 -6.35 -24.69 0.54
CA ARG A 52 -5.25 -24.93 1.48
C ARG A 52 -4.93 -23.63 2.21
N GLU A 53 -4.74 -23.72 3.51
CA GLU A 53 -4.30 -22.60 4.33
C GLU A 53 -3.34 -23.14 5.39
N GLU A 54 -2.13 -22.63 5.38
CA GLU A 54 -1.07 -23.13 6.24
C GLU A 54 -0.27 -21.95 6.81
N ALA A 55 0.16 -22.07 8.07
CA ALA A 55 1.06 -21.12 8.70
C ALA A 55 2.14 -21.87 9.47
N TRP A 56 3.39 -21.48 9.27
CA TRP A 56 4.56 -22.01 9.97
C TRP A 56 5.29 -20.88 10.66
N TYR A 57 5.92 -21.23 11.76
CA TYR A 57 6.77 -20.32 12.52
C TYR A 57 8.09 -21.00 12.87
N ARG A 58 9.18 -20.28 12.64
CA ARG A 58 10.52 -20.66 13.06
C ARG A 58 11.06 -19.59 14.00
N ALA A 59 11.31 -19.93 15.26
CA ALA A 59 11.91 -18.99 16.19
C ALA A 59 13.34 -18.64 15.76
N ALA A 60 13.82 -17.44 16.12
CA ALA A 60 15.17 -17.02 15.80
C ALA A 60 16.21 -18.06 16.29
N GLY A 61 17.07 -18.53 15.39
CA GLY A 61 18.09 -19.54 15.67
C GLY A 61 17.58 -20.97 15.80
N ALA A 62 16.29 -21.25 15.63
CA ALA A 62 15.75 -22.60 15.64
C ALA A 62 16.00 -23.31 14.30
N ALA A 63 16.30 -24.61 14.36
CA ALA A 63 16.54 -25.44 13.18
C ALA A 63 15.24 -25.91 12.50
N GLN A 64 14.13 -25.95 13.22
CA GLN A 64 12.86 -26.50 12.74
C GLN A 64 11.76 -25.46 12.70
N GLU A 65 10.90 -25.56 11.68
CA GLU A 65 9.64 -24.83 11.60
C GLU A 65 8.57 -25.58 12.38
N ASP A 66 7.73 -24.83 13.08
CA ASP A 66 6.57 -25.33 13.81
C ASP A 66 5.30 -24.97 13.03
N ASN A 67 4.50 -25.97 12.69
CA ASN A 67 3.25 -25.76 11.98
C ASN A 67 2.18 -25.23 12.94
N ARG A 68 1.75 -23.98 12.73
CA ARG A 68 0.76 -23.27 13.57
C ARG A 68 -0.65 -23.34 13.03
N LEU A 69 -0.81 -23.62 11.76
CA LEU A 69 -2.09 -23.76 11.06
C LEU A 69 -1.92 -24.70 9.89
N LYS A 70 -2.84 -25.66 9.77
CA LYS A 70 -2.96 -26.51 8.58
C LYS A 70 -4.44 -26.76 8.31
N ARG A 71 -4.88 -26.33 7.15
CA ARG A 71 -6.25 -26.59 6.65
C ARG A 71 -6.19 -27.21 5.24
N PRO A 72 -7.13 -28.10 4.88
CA PRO A 72 -8.29 -28.53 5.66
C PRO A 72 -7.95 -29.30 6.93
N ASP A 73 -8.71 -29.05 7.99
CA ASP A 73 -8.72 -29.83 9.24
C ASP A 73 -9.99 -30.69 9.36
N ALA A 74 -10.14 -31.42 10.47
CA ALA A 74 -11.30 -32.29 10.68
C ALA A 74 -12.63 -31.50 10.72
N LEU A 75 -12.63 -30.29 11.30
CA LEU A 75 -13.82 -29.43 11.39
C LEU A 75 -14.21 -28.89 10.00
N ASP A 76 -13.21 -28.60 9.16
CA ASP A 76 -13.46 -28.16 7.79
C ASP A 76 -14.15 -29.25 6.94
N LEU A 77 -13.84 -30.54 7.24
CA LEU A 77 -14.45 -31.68 6.54
C LEU A 77 -15.89 -31.92 7.01
N GLU A 78 -16.20 -31.62 8.27
CA GLU A 78 -17.55 -31.78 8.84
C GLU A 78 -18.50 -30.65 8.37
N ASP A 79 -17.99 -29.42 8.19
CA ASP A 79 -18.77 -28.27 7.78
C ASP A 79 -18.16 -27.55 6.57
N PRO A 80 -18.64 -27.84 5.35
CA PRO A 80 -18.15 -27.22 4.13
C PRO A 80 -18.26 -25.69 4.08
N LEU A 81 -19.08 -25.04 4.93
CA LEU A 81 -19.16 -23.59 5.02
C LEU A 81 -17.87 -22.98 5.60
N GLN A 82 -17.10 -23.75 6.35
CA GLN A 82 -15.80 -23.32 6.87
C GLN A 82 -14.81 -22.93 5.75
N TYR A 83 -14.95 -23.53 4.56
CA TYR A 83 -14.10 -23.20 3.41
C TYR A 83 -14.39 -21.84 2.79
N THR A 84 -15.48 -21.18 3.17
CA THR A 84 -15.82 -19.84 2.65
C THR A 84 -15.04 -18.72 3.34
N GLN A 85 -14.35 -19.02 4.44
CA GLN A 85 -13.58 -18.09 5.25
C GLN A 85 -12.17 -18.63 5.50
N THR A 86 -11.19 -17.76 5.57
CA THR A 86 -9.85 -18.10 6.04
C THR A 86 -9.83 -18.27 7.56
N ALA A 87 -8.85 -18.98 8.10
CA ALA A 87 -8.63 -19.04 9.54
C ALA A 87 -8.24 -17.67 10.12
N MET A 88 -7.65 -16.80 9.27
CA MET A 88 -7.33 -15.42 9.64
C MET A 88 -8.58 -14.60 10.00
N GLU A 89 -9.71 -14.86 9.34
CA GLU A 89 -10.99 -14.18 9.63
C GLU A 89 -11.63 -14.71 10.92
N GLN A 90 -11.36 -15.95 11.31
CA GLN A 90 -11.96 -16.60 12.46
C GLN A 90 -11.22 -16.26 13.77
N VAL A 91 -11.94 -15.72 14.76
CA VAL A 91 -11.34 -15.34 16.06
C VAL A 91 -10.88 -16.56 16.84
N ALA A 92 -11.66 -17.62 16.85
CA ALA A 92 -11.38 -18.83 17.65
C ALA A 92 -10.15 -19.60 17.14
N LYS A 93 -9.97 -19.69 15.82
CA LYS A 93 -8.87 -20.45 15.20
C LYS A 93 -7.52 -19.71 15.24
N SER A 94 -7.51 -18.39 15.47
CA SER A 94 -6.29 -17.56 15.30
C SER A 94 -5.31 -17.56 16.49
N ARG A 95 -5.58 -18.28 17.58
CA ARG A 95 -4.76 -18.19 18.81
C ARG A 95 -3.28 -18.53 18.61
N SER A 96 -2.97 -19.57 17.84
CA SER A 96 -1.60 -20.06 17.61
C SER A 96 -0.78 -19.21 16.62
N PHE A 97 -1.45 -18.38 15.81
CA PHE A 97 -0.84 -17.50 14.79
C PHE A 97 -1.37 -16.05 14.89
N ARG A 98 -1.78 -15.62 16.09
CA ARG A 98 -2.33 -14.27 16.29
C ARG A 98 -1.36 -13.16 15.88
N ALA A 99 -0.07 -13.33 16.18
CA ALA A 99 0.95 -12.37 15.76
C ALA A 99 0.97 -12.17 14.22
N LEU A 100 0.82 -13.24 13.45
CA LEU A 100 0.73 -13.17 12.00
C LEU A 100 -0.58 -12.51 11.54
N LYS A 101 -1.71 -12.81 12.19
CA LYS A 101 -2.99 -12.13 11.94
C LYS A 101 -2.89 -10.63 12.19
N ASP A 102 -2.30 -10.23 13.32
CA ASP A 102 -2.13 -8.83 13.68
C ASP A 102 -1.17 -8.12 12.70
N PHE A 103 -0.14 -8.82 12.23
CA PHE A 103 0.73 -8.33 11.17
C PHE A 103 -0.07 -8.04 9.88
N PHE A 104 -0.88 -8.98 9.38
CA PHE A 104 -1.69 -8.75 8.18
C PHE A 104 -2.73 -7.65 8.39
N ALA A 105 -3.34 -7.57 9.58
CA ALA A 105 -4.27 -6.49 9.91
C ALA A 105 -3.61 -5.10 9.96
N SER A 106 -2.29 -5.05 10.19
CA SER A 106 -1.51 -3.82 10.21
C SER A 106 -1.06 -3.34 8.82
N VAL A 107 -1.12 -4.20 7.79
CA VAL A 107 -0.78 -3.83 6.41
C VAL A 107 -1.79 -2.80 5.92
N THR A 108 -1.29 -1.69 5.41
CA THR A 108 -2.12 -0.63 4.84
C THR A 108 -1.85 -0.53 3.35
N TYR A 109 -2.89 -0.71 2.55
CA TYR A 109 -2.84 -0.36 1.13
C TYR A 109 -3.44 1.04 0.96
N LEU A 110 -2.81 1.86 0.11
CA LEU A 110 -3.22 3.24 -0.09
C LEU A 110 -3.10 3.64 -1.56
N HIS A 111 -4.25 3.86 -2.18
CA HIS A 111 -4.41 4.53 -3.46
C HIS A 111 -5.32 5.74 -3.25
N LEU A 112 -4.73 6.88 -2.87
CA LEU A 112 -5.50 8.07 -2.50
C LEU A 112 -6.32 8.62 -3.65
N VAL A 113 -7.62 8.77 -3.44
CA VAL A 113 -8.56 9.41 -4.35
C VAL A 113 -9.10 10.70 -3.70
N PRO A 114 -8.53 11.88 -4.05
CA PRO A 114 -8.85 13.13 -3.39
C PRO A 114 -10.35 13.49 -3.40
N GLN A 115 -11.06 13.14 -4.46
CA GLN A 115 -12.49 13.36 -4.58
C GLN A 115 -13.27 12.63 -3.49
N LEU A 116 -12.88 11.39 -3.18
CA LEU A 116 -13.52 10.60 -2.12
C LEU A 116 -13.22 11.16 -0.72
N ILE A 117 -12.03 11.76 -0.52
CA ILE A 117 -11.70 12.43 0.74
C ILE A 117 -12.61 13.65 0.96
N ARG A 118 -12.92 14.39 -0.12
CA ARG A 118 -13.77 15.59 -0.04
C ARG A 118 -15.24 15.28 0.15
N GLU A 119 -15.76 14.28 -0.56
CA GLU A 119 -17.19 14.05 -0.75
C GLU A 119 -17.73 12.93 0.13
N GLU A 120 -16.95 11.85 0.32
CA GLU A 120 -17.40 10.64 0.97
C GLU A 120 -16.56 10.30 2.20
N GLN A 121 -16.51 11.19 3.18
CA GLN A 121 -15.84 10.88 4.44
C GLN A 121 -16.58 9.74 5.15
N LEU A 122 -15.90 8.60 5.31
CA LEU A 122 -16.43 7.43 6.00
C LEU A 122 -15.70 7.20 7.32
N PRO A 123 -16.43 6.98 8.43
CA PRO A 123 -15.83 6.48 9.65
C PRO A 123 -15.18 5.11 9.40
N PRO A 124 -14.04 4.78 10.05
CA PRO A 124 -13.33 3.51 9.88
C PRO A 124 -14.20 2.26 10.10
N GLU A 125 -15.19 2.37 10.99
CA GLU A 125 -16.12 1.30 11.34
C GLU A 125 -16.97 0.81 10.16
N ASN A 126 -17.15 1.66 9.16
CA ASN A 126 -17.92 1.36 7.95
C ASN A 126 -17.04 0.89 6.78
N ALA A 127 -15.72 0.85 6.95
CA ALA A 127 -14.79 0.40 5.93
C ALA A 127 -14.61 -1.11 6.00
N VAL A 128 -15.40 -1.85 5.22
CA VAL A 128 -15.23 -3.30 5.07
C VAL A 128 -13.90 -3.59 4.37
N GLY A 129 -12.96 -4.21 5.09
CA GLY A 129 -11.64 -4.56 4.57
C GLY A 129 -10.61 -3.42 4.56
N GLY A 130 -10.87 -2.34 5.31
CA GLY A 130 -10.04 -1.13 5.33
C GLY A 130 -10.37 -0.17 4.19
N ASP A 131 -10.06 1.10 4.36
CA ASP A 131 -10.27 2.09 3.32
C ASP A 131 -9.03 2.20 2.42
N LEU A 132 -9.17 1.76 1.19
CA LEU A 132 -8.11 1.77 0.18
C LEU A 132 -7.90 3.16 -0.45
N TYR A 133 -8.89 4.04 -0.34
CA TYR A 133 -8.97 5.30 -1.12
C TYR A 133 -8.82 6.56 -0.29
N GLY A 134 -8.68 6.42 1.03
CA GLY A 134 -8.46 7.55 1.94
C GLY A 134 -9.72 8.26 2.43
N ARG A 135 -10.93 7.70 2.27
CA ARG A 135 -12.20 8.27 2.77
C ARG A 135 -12.20 8.45 4.29
N ASP A 136 -11.47 7.58 4.99
CA ASP A 136 -11.35 7.58 6.45
C ASP A 136 -10.22 8.50 6.97
N LEU A 137 -9.45 9.14 6.07
CA LEU A 137 -8.26 9.91 6.44
C LEU A 137 -8.51 10.91 7.57
N LEU A 138 -9.56 11.73 7.45
CA LEU A 138 -9.85 12.77 8.45
C LEU A 138 -10.27 12.16 9.79
N PHE A 139 -10.97 11.03 9.78
CA PHE A 139 -11.32 10.30 11.00
C PHE A 139 -10.09 9.66 11.65
N ARG A 140 -9.15 9.10 10.87
CA ARG A 140 -7.87 8.59 11.39
C ARG A 140 -7.04 9.71 12.02
N ILE A 141 -7.00 10.88 11.38
CA ILE A 141 -6.35 12.07 11.95
C ILE A 141 -7.02 12.41 13.29
N ARG A 142 -8.36 12.46 13.33
CA ARG A 142 -9.13 12.75 14.56
C ARG A 142 -8.90 11.73 15.67
N ALA A 143 -8.84 10.44 15.34
CA ALA A 143 -8.63 9.36 16.31
C ALA A 143 -7.22 9.37 16.93
N THR A 144 -6.28 10.10 16.33
CA THR A 144 -4.91 10.20 16.84
C THR A 144 -4.87 11.11 18.07
N PRO A 145 -4.15 10.73 19.17
CA PRO A 145 -4.02 11.56 20.36
C PRO A 145 -3.56 12.99 20.00
N THR A 146 -4.20 14.02 20.58
CA THR A 146 -4.04 15.43 20.18
C THR A 146 -2.61 15.90 20.05
N ARG A 147 -1.73 15.55 21.01
CA ARG A 147 -0.31 15.90 20.95
C ARG A 147 0.39 15.32 19.71
N SER A 148 0.13 14.04 19.41
CA SER A 148 0.70 13.36 18.25
C SER A 148 0.12 13.90 16.94
N GLN A 149 -1.19 14.15 16.92
CA GLN A 149 -1.90 14.73 15.79
C GLN A 149 -1.30 16.09 15.41
N GLN A 150 -1.19 17.01 16.36
CA GLN A 150 -0.62 18.34 16.15
C GLN A 150 0.85 18.26 15.66
N ALA A 151 1.65 17.39 16.29
CA ALA A 151 3.05 17.22 15.89
C ALA A 151 3.19 16.65 14.46
N ARG A 152 2.30 15.75 14.03
CA ARG A 152 2.28 15.21 12.66
C ARG A 152 1.82 16.27 11.66
N LEU A 153 0.74 16.97 11.96
CA LEU A 153 0.22 18.04 11.10
C LEU A 153 1.23 19.18 10.93
N ALA A 154 1.99 19.53 11.98
CA ALA A 154 3.07 20.52 11.90
C ALA A 154 4.18 20.06 10.94
N ARG A 155 4.61 18.79 11.01
CA ARG A 155 5.61 18.24 10.06
C ARG A 155 5.10 18.20 8.63
N ILE A 156 3.81 17.86 8.44
CA ILE A 156 3.17 17.87 7.12
C ILE A 156 3.11 19.29 6.58
N ARG A 157 2.67 20.25 7.39
CA ARG A 157 2.69 21.68 7.03
C ARG A 157 4.08 22.13 6.56
N ASP A 158 5.11 21.79 7.32
CA ASP A 158 6.48 22.22 7.00
C ASP A 158 7.00 21.58 5.71
N ALA A 159 6.63 20.32 5.42
CA ALA A 159 6.90 19.68 4.14
C ALA A 159 6.10 20.32 2.99
N LEU A 160 4.82 20.65 3.22
CA LEU A 160 3.96 21.28 2.23
C LEU A 160 4.43 22.69 1.86
N LYS A 161 5.09 23.42 2.75
CA LYS A 161 5.64 24.76 2.45
C LYS A 161 6.63 24.76 1.30
N LEU A 162 7.28 23.63 1.02
CA LEU A 162 8.16 23.48 -0.15
C LEU A 162 7.37 23.58 -1.47
N ALA A 163 6.13 23.14 -1.47
CA ALA A 163 5.23 23.13 -2.64
C ALA A 163 4.28 24.34 -2.62
N VAL A 164 3.89 24.80 -1.44
CA VAL A 164 2.92 25.86 -1.19
C VAL A 164 3.52 26.86 -0.18
N PRO A 165 4.39 27.77 -0.61
CA PRO A 165 5.17 28.65 0.30
C PRO A 165 4.30 29.53 1.21
N ASN A 166 3.08 29.85 0.77
CA ASN A 166 2.17 30.70 1.52
C ASN A 166 1.38 29.96 2.62
N LEU A 167 1.52 28.65 2.73
CA LEU A 167 0.86 27.85 3.77
C LEU A 167 1.46 28.22 5.13
N ASN A 168 0.62 28.70 6.05
CA ASN A 168 1.02 29.09 7.39
C ASN A 168 0.64 28.07 8.44
N GLU A 169 -0.61 27.63 8.42
CA GLU A 169 -1.19 26.72 9.39
C GLU A 169 -1.86 25.54 8.71
N LEU A 170 -1.86 24.40 9.37
CA LEU A 170 -2.60 23.20 8.98
C LEU A 170 -3.10 22.54 10.26
N GLU A 171 -4.42 22.50 10.43
CA GLU A 171 -5.06 21.99 11.65
C GLU A 171 -6.28 21.14 11.32
N LEU A 172 -6.66 20.26 12.26
CA LEU A 172 -7.94 19.56 12.21
C LEU A 172 -8.95 20.34 13.05
N VAL A 173 -10.05 20.69 12.43
CA VAL A 173 -11.19 21.36 13.11
C VAL A 173 -12.41 20.46 13.05
N LEU A 174 -13.32 20.62 14.01
CA LEU A 174 -14.60 19.92 14.00
C LEU A 174 -15.70 20.90 13.61
N ASP A 175 -16.54 20.48 12.68
CA ASP A 175 -17.77 21.19 12.37
C ASP A 175 -18.65 21.26 13.63
N LYS A 176 -19.22 22.43 13.91
CA LYS A 176 -19.96 22.69 15.15
C LYS A 176 -21.30 21.96 15.22
N ASP A 177 -21.92 21.73 14.09
CA ASP A 177 -23.29 21.17 14.02
C ASP A 177 -23.22 19.63 13.84
N THR A 178 -22.32 19.15 12.99
CA THR A 178 -22.21 17.74 12.63
C THR A 178 -21.13 16.98 13.36
N SER A 179 -20.21 17.69 14.07
CA SER A 179 -19.02 17.14 14.70
C SER A 179 -18.10 16.39 13.71
N ARG A 180 -18.24 16.62 12.41
CA ARG A 180 -17.37 16.04 11.39
C ARG A 180 -15.99 16.69 11.43
N PRO A 181 -14.91 15.89 11.23
CA PRO A 181 -13.57 16.44 11.12
C PRO A 181 -13.35 17.10 9.76
N HIS A 182 -12.74 18.28 9.75
CA HIS A 182 -12.27 18.98 8.56
C HIS A 182 -10.81 19.36 8.72
N LEU A 183 -10.06 19.27 7.64
CA LEU A 183 -8.69 19.73 7.60
C LEU A 183 -8.66 21.18 7.10
N GLN A 184 -8.25 22.10 7.96
CA GLN A 184 -8.23 23.52 7.65
C GLN A 184 -6.79 24.02 7.49
N ALA A 185 -6.53 24.76 6.42
CA ALA A 185 -5.27 25.46 6.18
C ALA A 185 -5.47 26.97 6.18
N ALA A 186 -4.50 27.70 6.75
CA ALA A 186 -4.44 29.15 6.66
C ALA A 186 -3.27 29.57 5.76
N PHE A 187 -3.57 30.48 4.81
CA PHE A 187 -2.57 30.98 3.84
C PHE A 187 -2.29 32.44 4.07
N VAL A 188 -1.01 32.78 4.16
CA VAL A 188 -0.58 34.19 4.27
C VAL A 188 -0.83 34.90 2.95
N HIS A 189 -1.56 36.00 3.01
CA HIS A 189 -1.81 36.86 1.86
C HIS A 189 -1.15 38.23 2.09
N TRP A 190 -0.44 38.76 1.08
CA TRP A 190 0.30 40.02 1.18
C TRP A 190 -0.59 41.25 1.38
N ARG A 191 -1.90 41.14 1.14
CA ARG A 191 -2.85 42.26 1.22
C ARG A 191 -3.87 42.16 2.35
N GLY A 192 -3.81 41.18 3.24
CA GLY A 192 -4.85 41.05 4.26
C GLY A 192 -4.67 39.85 5.19
N PRO A 193 -5.68 39.59 6.06
CA PRO A 193 -5.66 38.47 6.95
C PRO A 193 -5.56 37.14 6.19
N ALA A 194 -5.02 36.12 6.83
CA ALA A 194 -4.86 34.81 6.26
C ALA A 194 -6.21 34.26 5.75
N ALA A 195 -6.28 33.85 4.49
CA ALA A 195 -7.41 33.12 3.95
C ALA A 195 -7.40 31.71 4.53
N LYS A 196 -8.53 31.25 5.03
CA LYS A 196 -8.71 29.87 5.49
C LYS A 196 -9.43 29.07 4.41
N GLN A 197 -8.93 27.87 4.14
CA GLN A 197 -9.51 26.91 3.23
C GLN A 197 -9.64 25.57 3.94
N ASP A 198 -10.63 24.77 3.58
CA ASP A 198 -10.74 23.40 4.06
C ASP A 198 -10.35 22.38 2.95
N GLU A 199 -10.37 21.08 3.28
CA GLU A 199 -9.96 20.03 2.36
C GLU A 199 -10.76 20.02 1.06
N ARG A 200 -11.97 20.58 1.03
CA ARG A 200 -12.81 20.64 -0.18
C ARG A 200 -12.25 21.62 -1.22
N GLU A 201 -11.49 22.60 -0.77
CA GLU A 201 -10.89 23.65 -1.59
C GLU A 201 -9.43 23.37 -1.95
N PHE A 202 -8.78 22.35 -1.33
CA PHE A 202 -7.41 22.00 -1.65
C PHE A 202 -7.30 21.37 -3.04
N SER A 203 -6.17 21.56 -3.70
CA SER A 203 -5.88 20.84 -4.94
C SER A 203 -5.74 19.33 -4.68
N ASP A 204 -5.98 18.52 -5.72
CA ASP A 204 -5.81 17.06 -5.64
C ASP A 204 -4.40 16.68 -5.19
N GLY A 205 -3.38 17.35 -5.73
CA GLY A 205 -1.99 17.12 -5.32
C GLY A 205 -1.74 17.45 -3.85
N THR A 206 -2.34 18.54 -3.34
CA THR A 206 -2.21 18.89 -1.91
C THR A 206 -2.82 17.84 -1.00
N LEU A 207 -4.05 17.39 -1.30
CA LEU A 207 -4.71 16.32 -0.52
C LEU A 207 -3.95 15.00 -0.58
N ARG A 208 -3.47 14.62 -1.76
CA ARG A 208 -2.68 13.41 -1.95
C ARG A 208 -1.40 13.46 -1.14
N LEU A 209 -0.69 14.57 -1.19
CA LEU A 209 0.53 14.75 -0.43
C LEU A 209 0.28 14.72 1.09
N ILE A 210 -0.78 15.38 1.57
CA ILE A 210 -1.17 15.32 2.98
C ILE A 210 -1.45 13.88 3.41
N GLY A 211 -2.26 13.14 2.66
CA GLY A 211 -2.61 11.76 2.99
C GLY A 211 -1.40 10.82 2.97
N LEU A 212 -0.51 10.96 1.97
CA LEU A 212 0.75 10.21 1.91
C LEU A 212 1.65 10.50 3.11
N LEU A 213 1.87 11.79 3.40
CA LEU A 213 2.69 12.23 4.53
C LEU A 213 2.11 11.79 5.87
N TRP A 214 0.79 11.74 5.98
CA TRP A 214 0.12 11.22 7.16
C TRP A 214 0.35 9.70 7.31
N ALA A 215 0.08 8.94 6.26
CA ALA A 215 0.25 7.48 6.26
C ALA A 215 1.69 7.04 6.59
N LEU A 216 2.69 7.77 6.09
CA LEU A 216 4.10 7.50 6.40
C LEU A 216 4.47 7.76 7.88
N GLN A 217 3.66 8.52 8.61
CA GLN A 217 3.87 8.81 10.04
C GLN A 217 3.02 7.95 10.99
N GLU A 218 2.11 7.12 10.46
CA GLU A 218 1.31 6.20 11.27
C GLU A 218 2.16 5.02 11.75
N PRO A 219 2.09 4.68 13.05
CA PRO A 219 2.75 3.49 13.58
C PRO A 219 1.93 2.25 13.19
N ALA A 220 2.23 1.67 12.05
CA ALA A 220 1.53 0.50 11.52
C ALA A 220 2.53 -0.43 10.81
N GLY A 221 2.04 -1.59 10.32
CA GLY A 221 2.81 -2.51 9.51
C GLY A 221 3.16 -1.96 8.11
N PRO A 222 3.48 -2.84 7.17
CA PRO A 222 3.86 -2.44 5.82
C PRO A 222 2.85 -1.53 5.14
N LEU A 223 3.35 -0.58 4.36
CA LEU A 223 2.56 0.37 3.59
C LEU A 223 2.72 0.06 2.10
N LEU A 224 1.61 -0.25 1.44
CA LEU A 224 1.54 -0.48 0.02
C LEU A 224 0.99 0.78 -0.64
N LEU A 225 1.82 1.47 -1.43
CA LEU A 225 1.47 2.71 -2.11
C LEU A 225 1.32 2.45 -3.60
N GLU A 226 0.17 2.71 -4.16
CA GLU A 226 -0.06 2.65 -5.59
C GLU A 226 0.01 4.05 -6.19
N GLU A 227 0.97 4.24 -7.08
CA GLU A 227 1.22 5.48 -7.84
C GLU A 227 1.09 6.75 -6.97
N PRO A 228 1.85 6.87 -5.88
CA PRO A 228 1.70 7.98 -4.94
C PRO A 228 2.03 9.35 -5.55
N GLU A 229 2.68 9.37 -6.71
CA GLU A 229 3.05 10.57 -7.46
C GLU A 229 1.92 11.17 -8.30
N LEU A 230 0.81 10.47 -8.50
CA LEU A 230 -0.30 10.98 -9.31
C LEU A 230 -0.77 12.35 -8.84
N SER A 231 -1.03 13.26 -9.78
CA SER A 231 -1.46 14.65 -9.53
C SER A 231 -0.46 15.52 -8.75
N LEU A 232 0.75 15.03 -8.49
CA LEU A 232 1.81 15.82 -7.85
C LEU A 232 2.62 16.59 -8.91
N HIS A 233 3.06 17.79 -8.52
CA HIS A 233 3.99 18.55 -9.36
C HIS A 233 5.33 17.81 -9.48
N SER A 234 5.93 17.81 -10.68
CA SER A 234 7.19 17.11 -10.98
C SER A 234 8.33 17.42 -10.01
N GLY A 235 8.40 18.66 -9.54
CA GLY A 235 9.37 19.08 -8.52
C GLY A 235 9.20 18.38 -7.18
N ILE A 236 7.99 17.97 -6.82
CA ILE A 236 7.69 17.20 -5.60
C ILE A 236 8.01 15.72 -5.83
N VAL A 237 7.63 15.19 -7.00
CA VAL A 237 7.83 13.77 -7.34
C VAL A 237 9.30 13.37 -7.21
N ARG A 238 10.23 14.20 -7.66
CA ARG A 238 11.69 13.97 -7.53
C ARG A 238 12.18 13.79 -6.09
N HIS A 239 11.42 14.29 -5.11
CA HIS A 239 11.77 14.21 -3.70
C HIS A 239 11.00 13.14 -2.93
N LEU A 240 10.09 12.39 -3.59
CA LEU A 240 9.29 11.37 -2.92
C LEU A 240 10.13 10.18 -2.43
N ALA A 241 11.02 9.64 -3.26
CA ALA A 241 11.85 8.50 -2.89
C ALA A 241 12.71 8.79 -1.66
N PRO A 242 13.53 9.88 -1.61
CA PRO A 242 14.30 10.21 -0.42
C PRO A 242 13.40 10.55 0.78
N PHE A 243 12.20 11.07 0.56
CA PHE A 243 11.26 11.34 1.64
C PHE A 243 10.72 10.05 2.26
N ILE A 244 10.30 9.08 1.44
CA ILE A 244 9.85 7.76 1.88
C ILE A 244 10.98 7.04 2.63
N ALA A 245 12.19 7.02 2.06
CA ALA A 245 13.36 6.41 2.69
C ALA A 245 13.70 7.02 4.05
N ARG A 246 13.51 8.34 4.22
CA ARG A 246 13.69 9.01 5.52
C ARG A 246 12.63 8.61 6.52
N ALA A 247 11.36 8.48 6.09
CA ALA A 247 10.27 8.05 6.95
C ALA A 247 10.47 6.60 7.45
N GLN A 248 11.00 5.72 6.61
CA GLN A 248 11.35 4.34 6.97
C GLN A 248 12.45 4.23 8.02
N ARG A 249 13.41 5.17 8.03
CA ARG A 249 14.50 5.22 9.03
C ARG A 249 14.09 5.84 10.37
N GLY A 250 12.90 6.40 10.46
CA GLY A 250 12.39 7.02 11.68
C GLY A 250 12.04 6.01 12.79
N PRO A 251 11.73 6.48 14.01
CA PRO A 251 11.38 5.60 15.15
C PRO A 251 10.17 4.70 14.90
N ALA A 252 9.30 5.09 13.99
CA ALA A 252 8.14 4.30 13.55
C ALA A 252 8.43 3.50 12.27
N GLY A 253 9.71 3.24 11.96
CA GLY A 253 10.24 2.69 10.71
C GLY A 253 9.30 1.69 10.05
N ARG A 254 8.61 2.13 8.99
CA ARG A 254 7.54 1.40 8.32
C ARG A 254 8.03 0.95 6.96
N GLN A 255 8.04 -0.34 6.69
CA GLN A 255 8.36 -0.83 5.35
C GLN A 255 7.33 -0.29 4.35
N ALA A 256 7.80 0.28 3.24
CA ALA A 256 6.94 0.78 2.17
C ALA A 256 7.25 0.05 0.86
N PHE A 257 6.19 -0.37 0.17
CA PHE A 257 6.22 -0.86 -1.19
C PHE A 257 5.52 0.17 -2.08
N VAL A 258 6.18 0.58 -3.14
CA VAL A 258 5.67 1.62 -4.05
C VAL A 258 5.56 1.03 -5.44
N SER A 259 4.36 1.03 -6.02
CA SER A 259 4.21 0.80 -7.45
C SER A 259 4.26 2.13 -8.18
N THR A 260 5.04 2.21 -9.24
CA THR A 260 5.19 3.41 -10.07
C THR A 260 5.62 3.06 -11.49
N HIS A 261 5.23 3.90 -12.41
CA HIS A 261 5.76 3.93 -13.78
C HIS A 261 6.35 5.32 -14.11
N ASN A 262 6.69 6.11 -13.09
CA ASN A 262 7.14 7.49 -13.23
C ASN A 262 8.66 7.59 -13.16
N ASP A 263 9.28 8.04 -14.26
CA ASP A 263 10.73 8.22 -14.37
C ASP A 263 11.30 9.16 -13.30
N LEU A 264 10.55 10.22 -12.92
CA LEU A 264 11.02 11.20 -11.94
C LEU A 264 11.13 10.61 -10.54
N LEU A 265 10.21 9.71 -10.16
CA LEU A 265 10.28 9.02 -8.88
C LEU A 265 11.46 8.05 -8.87
N MET A 266 11.69 7.35 -9.97
CA MET A 266 12.77 6.38 -10.15
C MET A 266 14.13 7.04 -10.44
N SER A 267 14.20 8.37 -10.57
CA SER A 267 15.44 9.10 -10.87
C SER A 267 16.33 9.37 -9.63
N ASP A 268 15.91 8.93 -8.45
CA ASP A 268 16.73 9.11 -7.25
C ASP A 268 17.92 8.12 -7.24
N PRO A 269 19.16 8.61 -7.16
CA PRO A 269 20.34 7.75 -7.16
C PRO A 269 20.52 6.96 -5.83
N GLY A 270 19.74 7.28 -4.81
CA GLY A 270 19.72 6.55 -3.54
C GLY A 270 18.94 5.24 -3.58
N ILE A 271 18.17 4.97 -4.64
CA ILE A 271 17.44 3.71 -4.81
C ILE A 271 18.43 2.64 -5.27
N SER A 272 18.61 1.60 -4.45
CA SER A 272 19.51 0.47 -4.74
C SER A 272 18.84 -0.63 -5.55
N ALA A 273 19.63 -1.54 -6.12
CA ALA A 273 19.11 -2.70 -6.85
C ALA A 273 18.25 -3.62 -5.96
N ASP A 274 18.55 -3.67 -4.66
CA ASP A 274 17.80 -4.46 -3.67
C ASP A 274 16.38 -3.92 -3.41
N GLU A 275 16.14 -2.66 -3.73
CA GLU A 275 14.86 -1.98 -3.54
C GLU A 275 13.97 -2.04 -4.80
N VAL A 276 14.47 -2.62 -5.90
CA VAL A 276 13.77 -2.62 -7.18
C VAL A 276 13.19 -4.00 -7.50
N LEU A 277 11.87 -4.01 -7.77
CA LEU A 277 11.14 -5.16 -8.27
C LEU A 277 10.55 -4.82 -9.64
N LEU A 278 10.99 -5.53 -10.70
CA LEU A 278 10.42 -5.39 -12.04
C LEU A 278 9.27 -6.37 -12.23
N VAL A 279 8.10 -5.85 -12.57
CA VAL A 279 6.97 -6.66 -13.02
C VAL A 279 6.93 -6.64 -14.54
N ARG A 280 7.23 -7.78 -15.16
CA ARG A 280 7.27 -7.90 -16.63
C ARG A 280 6.19 -8.85 -17.13
N PRO A 281 5.42 -8.47 -18.16
CA PRO A 281 4.47 -9.38 -18.80
C PRO A 281 5.23 -10.49 -19.55
N VAL A 282 4.70 -11.71 -19.46
CA VAL A 282 5.15 -12.87 -20.22
C VAL A 282 3.93 -13.56 -20.84
N ASN A 283 4.14 -14.55 -21.72
CA ASN A 283 3.04 -15.21 -22.43
C ASN A 283 1.97 -15.82 -21.51
N GLU A 284 2.35 -16.23 -20.29
CA GLU A 284 1.45 -16.89 -19.33
C GLU A 284 1.05 -16.01 -18.15
N GLY A 285 1.33 -14.72 -18.17
CA GLY A 285 1.01 -13.79 -17.08
C GLY A 285 2.07 -12.73 -16.87
N SER A 286 2.50 -12.54 -15.62
CA SER A 286 3.58 -11.62 -15.28
C SER A 286 4.61 -12.31 -14.39
N VAL A 287 5.86 -11.95 -14.54
CA VAL A 287 6.94 -12.36 -13.65
C VAL A 287 7.50 -11.16 -12.91
N VAL A 288 7.84 -11.38 -11.65
CA VAL A 288 8.54 -10.39 -10.83
C VAL A 288 10.01 -10.74 -10.79
N VAL A 289 10.85 -9.77 -11.15
CA VAL A 289 12.30 -9.91 -11.18
C VAL A 289 12.91 -8.96 -10.16
N HIS A 290 13.69 -9.49 -9.24
CA HIS A 290 14.42 -8.68 -8.25
C HIS A 290 15.65 -8.04 -8.89
N GLY A 291 15.81 -6.73 -8.75
CA GLY A 291 16.89 -5.98 -9.36
C GLY A 291 18.29 -6.45 -8.95
N ALA A 292 18.47 -6.81 -7.67
CA ALA A 292 19.73 -7.36 -7.17
C ALA A 292 20.10 -8.72 -7.82
N GLY A 293 19.11 -9.48 -8.32
CA GLY A 293 19.33 -10.70 -9.08
C GLY A 293 19.74 -10.45 -10.54
N GLN A 294 19.87 -9.20 -10.98
CA GLN A 294 20.20 -8.82 -12.35
C GLN A 294 21.58 -8.13 -12.40
N PRO A 295 22.65 -8.84 -12.85
CA PRO A 295 24.01 -8.28 -12.85
C PRO A 295 24.15 -6.96 -13.63
N ASP A 296 23.37 -6.79 -14.72
CA ASP A 296 23.43 -5.60 -15.55
C ASP A 296 22.82 -4.40 -14.82
N ILE A 297 21.70 -4.58 -14.10
CA ILE A 297 21.10 -3.53 -13.26
C ILE A 297 22.08 -3.13 -12.16
N CYS A 298 22.62 -4.11 -11.42
CA CYS A 298 23.60 -3.86 -10.35
C CYS A 298 24.79 -3.05 -10.85
N ARG A 299 25.38 -3.45 -11.98
CA ARG A 299 26.53 -2.77 -12.57
C ARG A 299 26.19 -1.35 -13.03
N ALA A 300 25.03 -1.16 -13.65
CA ALA A 300 24.63 0.15 -14.13
C ALA A 300 24.41 1.14 -12.98
N LEU A 301 23.70 0.74 -11.91
CA LEU A 301 23.49 1.56 -10.72
C LEU A 301 24.82 1.86 -9.99
N GLN A 302 25.74 0.90 -9.89
CA GLN A 302 27.07 1.11 -9.33
C GLN A 302 27.91 2.12 -10.13
N ASN A 303 27.66 2.23 -11.44
CA ASN A 303 28.29 3.21 -12.33
C ASN A 303 27.62 4.59 -12.29
N GLY A 304 26.66 4.82 -11.39
CA GLY A 304 26.00 6.10 -11.17
C GLY A 304 24.77 6.36 -12.05
N LEU A 305 24.29 5.36 -12.78
CA LEU A 305 22.98 5.44 -13.43
C LEU A 305 21.87 5.28 -12.39
N THR A 306 20.70 5.86 -12.67
CA THR A 306 19.52 5.73 -11.81
C THR A 306 18.63 4.56 -12.26
N PRO A 307 17.70 4.07 -11.41
CA PRO A 307 16.70 3.11 -11.86
C PRO A 307 15.85 3.62 -13.06
N ALA A 308 15.62 4.93 -13.17
CA ALA A 308 14.97 5.52 -14.33
C ALA A 308 15.73 5.24 -15.63
N ASP A 309 17.06 5.35 -15.59
CA ASP A 309 17.91 5.15 -16.78
C ASP A 309 17.96 3.67 -17.22
N VAL A 310 17.85 2.73 -16.24
CA VAL A 310 18.12 1.30 -16.47
C VAL A 310 16.86 0.47 -16.52
N VAL A 311 15.94 0.70 -15.56
CA VAL A 311 14.78 -0.15 -15.31
C VAL A 311 13.57 0.29 -16.14
N MET A 312 13.32 1.59 -16.24
CA MET A 312 12.16 2.11 -16.94
C MET A 312 12.14 1.73 -18.43
N PRO A 313 13.26 1.77 -19.17
CA PRO A 313 13.30 1.28 -20.55
C PRO A 313 12.93 -0.22 -20.68
N MET A 314 13.18 -1.04 -19.65
CA MET A 314 12.84 -2.47 -19.65
C MET A 314 11.33 -2.73 -19.49
N THR A 315 10.57 -1.74 -19.00
CA THR A 315 9.11 -1.80 -18.85
C THR A 315 8.37 -1.11 -20.00
N ALA A 316 9.09 -0.44 -20.91
CA ALA A 316 8.51 0.27 -22.05
C ALA A 316 7.75 -0.69 -22.96
N MET A 317 6.59 -0.24 -23.47
CA MET A 317 5.80 -1.00 -24.42
C MET A 317 6.55 -1.11 -25.75
N SER A 318 6.79 -2.33 -26.21
CA SER A 318 7.52 -2.61 -27.46
C SER A 318 6.86 -2.05 -28.72
N GLN A 319 5.58 -1.68 -28.66
CA GLN A 319 4.77 -1.20 -29.80
C GLN A 319 4.19 0.20 -29.60
N ILE A 320 4.77 1.00 -28.70
CA ILE A 320 4.24 2.35 -28.42
C ILE A 320 4.24 3.26 -29.67
N GLY A 321 5.15 3.01 -30.63
CA GLY A 321 5.20 3.73 -31.92
C GLY A 321 3.95 3.58 -32.78
N LEU A 322 3.18 2.49 -32.59
CA LEU A 322 1.92 2.30 -33.34
C LEU A 322 0.82 3.29 -32.92
N PHE A 323 0.93 3.90 -31.73
CA PHE A 323 -0.03 4.93 -31.32
C PHE A 323 0.02 6.18 -32.19
N SER A 324 1.18 6.51 -32.78
CA SER A 324 1.32 7.63 -33.70
C SER A 324 0.75 7.36 -35.09
N GLU A 325 0.44 6.09 -35.42
CA GLU A 325 -0.14 5.65 -36.68
C GLU A 325 -1.67 5.47 -36.60
N LEU A 326 -2.27 5.65 -35.41
CA LEU A 326 -3.73 5.64 -35.28
C LEU A 326 -4.31 6.94 -35.80
N GLU A 327 -5.00 6.88 -36.94
CA GLU A 327 -5.88 7.95 -37.42
C GLU A 327 -7.07 8.05 -36.46
N VAL A 328 -7.23 9.22 -35.80
CA VAL A 328 -8.34 9.56 -34.90
C VAL A 328 -9.38 10.37 -35.63
#